data_a2b03f42bf8c65bd8b8275bdb6130061
#
_entry.id   a2b03f42bf8c65bd8b8275bdb6130061
#
_cell.length_a   1.000
_cell.length_b   1.000
_cell.length_c   1.000
_cell.angle_alpha   90.00
_cell.angle_beta   90.00
_cell.angle_gamma   90.00
#
_symmetry.space_group_name_H-M   'P 1'
#
loop_
_entity.id
_entity.type
_entity.pdbx_description
1 polymer ?
#
loop_
_entity_poly.entity_id
_entity_poly.type
_entity_poly.pdbx_seq_one_letter_code
_entity_poly.pdbx_strand_id
1 'polypeptide(L)'
;MQQQAIQPKRPPFNALMLAATFKVAAAIEALSQNGFTVVKVEMDTPARPTIRIQNCGKCSQLIAKNEAVYYSFGQDAHFGPYREGQFSLGGCRIVWMEFGH
;
A
#
# COMPACT_ATOMS: atom_id res chain seq x y z
N MET A 1 8.88 -50.68 8.76
CA MET A 1 8.35 -49.47 9.42
C MET A 1 8.44 -48.30 8.47
N GLN A 2 7.34 -47.67 8.28
CA GLN A 2 7.31 -46.50 7.41
C GLN A 2 7.89 -45.32 8.16
N GLN A 3 8.90 -44.75 7.59
CA GLN A 3 9.47 -43.50 8.15
C GLN A 3 8.63 -42.31 7.66
N GLN A 4 8.08 -41.61 8.61
CA GLN A 4 7.32 -40.44 8.29
C GLN A 4 8.29 -39.31 7.87
N ALA A 5 8.07 -38.78 6.69
CA ALA A 5 8.86 -37.66 6.24
C ALA A 5 8.68 -36.45 7.17
N ILE A 6 9.76 -35.90 7.66
CA ILE A 6 9.71 -34.68 8.46
C ILE A 6 9.47 -33.53 7.50
N GLN A 7 8.26 -33.00 7.54
CA GLN A 7 7.91 -31.83 6.77
C GLN A 7 8.54 -30.61 7.45
N PRO A 8 9.30 -29.79 6.72
CA PRO A 8 9.79 -28.56 7.31
C PRO A 8 8.60 -27.69 7.71
N LYS A 9 8.65 -27.25 8.94
CA LYS A 9 7.64 -26.33 9.44
C LYS A 9 7.76 -25.01 8.71
N ARG A 10 6.68 -24.54 8.10
CA ARG A 10 6.69 -23.25 7.42
C ARG A 10 6.93 -22.14 8.44
N PRO A 11 7.90 -21.26 8.21
CA PRO A 11 8.09 -20.12 9.08
C PRO A 11 6.79 -19.29 9.16
N PRO A 12 6.31 -18.95 10.37
CA PRO A 12 5.06 -18.20 10.52
C PRO A 12 5.03 -16.88 9.79
N PHE A 13 6.17 -16.20 9.72
CA PHE A 13 6.28 -14.92 9.02
C PHE A 13 6.01 -15.07 7.53
N ASN A 14 6.39 -16.19 6.94
CA ASN A 14 6.13 -16.45 5.52
C ASN A 14 4.62 -16.56 5.24
N ALA A 15 3.85 -17.11 6.16
CA ALA A 15 2.40 -17.14 6.03
C ALA A 15 1.80 -15.74 6.04
N LEU A 16 2.31 -14.86 6.89
CA LEU A 16 1.91 -13.45 6.90
C LEU A 16 2.27 -12.74 5.59
N MET A 17 3.47 -12.97 5.08
CA MET A 17 3.92 -12.38 3.82
C MET A 17 3.09 -12.88 2.65
N LEU A 18 2.76 -14.16 2.63
CA LEU A 18 1.93 -14.73 1.58
C LEU A 18 0.52 -14.12 1.60
N ALA A 19 -0.09 -14.04 2.78
CA ALA A 19 -1.40 -13.41 2.94
C ALA A 19 -1.36 -11.93 2.49
N ALA A 20 -0.31 -11.21 2.85
CA ALA A 20 -0.10 -9.82 2.43
C ALA A 20 0.02 -9.72 0.90
N THR A 21 0.70 -10.65 0.27
CA THR A 21 0.85 -10.69 -1.19
C THR A 21 -0.50 -10.81 -1.89
N PHE A 22 -1.40 -11.66 -1.38
CA PHE A 22 -2.75 -11.77 -1.93
C PHE A 22 -3.56 -10.48 -1.74
N LYS A 23 -3.47 -9.85 -0.58
CA LYS A 23 -4.11 -8.55 -0.34
C LYS A 23 -3.63 -7.50 -1.31
N VAL A 24 -2.32 -7.41 -1.50
CA VAL A 24 -1.69 -6.47 -2.42
C VAL A 24 -2.15 -6.70 -3.84
N ALA A 25 -2.15 -7.94 -4.31
CA ALA A 25 -2.58 -8.28 -5.66
C ALA A 25 -4.03 -7.83 -5.90
N ALA A 26 -4.93 -8.12 -4.97
CA ALA A 26 -6.33 -7.73 -5.07
C ALA A 26 -6.49 -6.19 -5.05
N ALA A 27 -5.73 -5.52 -4.20
CA ALA A 27 -5.77 -4.06 -4.10
C ALA A 27 -5.25 -3.39 -5.38
N ILE A 28 -4.17 -3.90 -5.96
CA ILE A 28 -3.63 -3.40 -7.23
C ILE A 28 -4.65 -3.55 -8.34
N GLU A 29 -5.36 -4.68 -8.40
CA GLU A 29 -6.41 -4.87 -9.39
C GLU A 29 -7.53 -3.84 -9.22
N ALA A 30 -7.99 -3.62 -8.00
CA ALA A 30 -9.03 -2.62 -7.71
C ALA A 30 -8.55 -1.20 -8.05
N LEU A 31 -7.30 -0.86 -7.71
CA LEU A 31 -6.70 0.44 -8.06
C LEU A 31 -6.62 0.60 -9.58
N SER A 32 -6.23 -0.46 -10.30
CA SER A 32 -6.14 -0.46 -11.76
C SER A 32 -7.50 -0.19 -12.40
N GLN A 33 -8.54 -0.84 -11.90
CA GLN A 33 -9.90 -0.65 -12.40
C GLN A 33 -10.39 0.79 -12.17
N ASN A 34 -9.89 1.45 -11.15
CA ASN A 34 -10.23 2.84 -10.84
C ASN A 34 -9.25 3.85 -11.47
N GLY A 35 -8.30 3.38 -12.26
CA GLY A 35 -7.40 4.25 -13.03
C GLY A 35 -6.23 4.82 -12.24
N PHE A 36 -5.90 4.26 -11.07
CA PHE A 36 -4.71 4.65 -10.31
C PHE A 36 -3.48 3.91 -10.80
N THR A 37 -2.34 4.58 -10.82
CA THR A 37 -1.05 3.97 -11.15
C THR A 37 -0.31 3.61 -9.88
N VAL A 38 0.00 2.33 -9.71
CA VAL A 38 0.81 1.85 -8.58
C VAL A 38 2.29 2.05 -8.92
N VAL A 39 3.04 2.65 -8.00
CA VAL A 39 4.46 2.94 -8.21
C VAL A 39 5.37 2.18 -7.24
N LYS A 40 4.85 1.71 -6.10
CA LYS A 40 5.66 0.99 -5.12
C LYS A 40 4.78 0.19 -4.18
N VAL A 41 5.27 -0.95 -3.74
CA VAL A 41 4.63 -1.76 -2.70
C VAL A 41 5.63 -1.91 -1.54
N GLU A 42 5.17 -1.64 -0.33
CA GLU A 42 5.97 -1.75 0.89
C GLU A 42 5.35 -2.80 1.80
N MET A 43 6.13 -3.80 2.14
CA MET A 43 5.69 -4.95 2.94
C MET A 43 6.31 -4.95 4.34
N ASP A 44 6.81 -3.80 4.80
CA ASP A 44 7.46 -3.70 6.12
C ASP A 44 6.53 -4.09 7.25
N THR A 45 5.24 -3.85 7.06
CA THR A 45 4.18 -4.27 7.98
C THR A 45 3.21 -5.17 7.22
N PRO A 46 3.48 -6.49 7.17
CA PRO A 46 2.67 -7.40 6.33
C PRO A 46 1.20 -7.48 6.73
N ALA A 47 0.88 -7.22 8.00
CA ALA A 47 -0.52 -7.17 8.43
C ALA A 47 -1.30 -6.05 7.76
N ARG A 48 -0.62 -4.98 7.36
CA ARG A 48 -1.19 -3.85 6.64
C ARG A 48 -0.17 -3.32 5.62
N PRO A 49 -0.05 -3.95 4.45
CA PRO A 49 0.88 -3.49 3.41
C PRO A 49 0.56 -2.07 2.96
N THR A 50 1.60 -1.35 2.53
CA THR A 50 1.44 0.00 1.96
C THR A 50 1.65 -0.06 0.46
N ILE A 51 0.72 0.50 -0.29
CA ILE A 51 0.82 0.65 -1.74
C ILE A 51 0.90 2.13 -2.06
N ARG A 52 1.99 2.52 -2.73
CA ARG A 52 2.17 3.90 -3.17
C ARG A 52 1.64 4.04 -4.58
N ILE A 53 0.82 5.08 -4.78
CA ILE A 53 0.25 5.41 -6.08
C ILE A 53 0.77 6.77 -6.53
N GLN A 54 0.70 6.98 -7.84
CA GLN A 54 1.02 8.28 -8.42
C GLN A 54 -0.09 9.28 -8.10
N ASN A 55 0.29 10.50 -7.72
CA ASN A 55 -0.68 11.57 -7.53
C ASN A 55 -1.42 11.86 -8.84
N CYS A 56 -2.73 12.02 -8.75
CA CYS A 56 -3.59 12.37 -9.89
C CYS A 56 -4.84 13.12 -9.39
N GLY A 57 -5.63 13.60 -10.33
CA GLY A 57 -6.85 14.34 -10.00
C GLY A 57 -7.85 13.56 -9.15
N LYS A 58 -7.85 12.23 -9.24
CA LYS A 58 -8.71 11.39 -8.41
C LYS A 58 -8.35 11.45 -6.93
N CYS A 59 -7.06 11.66 -6.62
CA CYS A 59 -6.60 11.81 -5.24
C CYS A 59 -7.23 13.03 -4.59
N SER A 60 -7.25 14.17 -5.28
CA SER A 60 -7.93 15.38 -4.77
C SER A 60 -9.42 15.16 -4.60
N GLN A 61 -10.05 14.41 -5.48
CA GLN A 61 -11.47 14.10 -5.36
C GLN A 61 -11.76 13.25 -4.12
N LEU A 62 -10.89 12.29 -3.80
CA LEU A 62 -11.03 11.48 -2.59
C LEU A 62 -10.92 12.34 -1.33
N ILE A 63 -9.99 13.28 -1.31
CA ILE A 63 -9.86 14.25 -0.19
C ILE A 63 -11.14 15.09 -0.07
N ALA A 64 -11.64 15.62 -1.18
CA ALA A 64 -12.82 16.47 -1.18
C ALA A 64 -14.07 15.73 -0.69
N LYS A 65 -14.15 14.42 -0.92
CA LYS A 65 -15.27 13.57 -0.48
C LYS A 65 -15.07 12.99 0.92
N ASN A 66 -13.99 13.33 1.61
CA ASN A 66 -13.60 12.75 2.91
C ASN A 66 -13.39 11.23 2.87
N GLU A 67 -13.03 10.69 1.70
CA GLU A 67 -12.69 9.28 1.52
C GLU A 67 -11.19 9.04 1.68
N ALA A 68 -10.40 10.09 1.73
CA ALA A 68 -8.97 10.08 2.01
C ALA A 68 -8.62 11.29 2.86
N VAL A 69 -7.48 11.23 3.55
CA VAL A 69 -7.00 12.32 4.41
C VAL A 69 -5.51 12.57 4.15
N TYR A 70 -5.09 13.81 4.35
CA TYR A 70 -3.66 14.11 4.43
C TYR A 70 -3.15 13.74 5.82
N TYR A 71 -2.06 13.01 5.89
CA TYR A 71 -1.54 12.49 7.16
C TYR A 71 -0.09 12.93 7.44
N SER A 72 0.62 13.41 6.43
CA SER A 72 2.03 13.77 6.56
C SER A 72 2.32 15.02 5.76
N PHE A 73 3.14 15.90 6.35
CA PHE A 73 3.59 17.16 5.75
C PHE A 73 5.09 17.27 6.00
N GLY A 74 5.85 17.71 5.01
CA GLY A 74 7.29 17.80 5.17
C GLY A 74 7.93 18.72 4.16
N GLN A 75 9.27 18.69 4.16
CA GLN A 75 10.11 19.50 3.30
C GLN A 75 11.16 18.61 2.67
N ASP A 76 11.20 18.58 1.34
CA ASP A 76 12.22 17.87 0.59
C ASP A 76 13.30 18.83 0.15
N ALA A 77 14.57 18.42 0.22
CA ALA A 77 15.71 19.29 -0.13
C ALA A 77 15.70 19.71 -1.60
N HIS A 78 15.18 18.85 -2.51
CA HIS A 78 15.15 19.13 -3.95
C HIS A 78 13.80 19.67 -4.41
N PHE A 79 12.70 19.12 -3.89
CA PHE A 79 11.37 19.38 -4.42
C PHE A 79 10.56 20.34 -3.55
N GLY A 80 11.10 20.75 -2.40
CA GLY A 80 10.45 21.70 -1.49
C GLY A 80 9.37 21.06 -0.63
N PRO A 81 8.33 21.82 -0.26
CA PRO A 81 7.29 21.32 0.62
C PRO A 81 6.49 20.21 -0.04
N TYR A 82 6.11 19.21 0.76
CA TYR A 82 5.26 18.13 0.30
C TYR A 82 4.21 17.77 1.35
N ARG A 83 3.19 17.06 0.91
CA ARG A 83 2.22 16.41 1.77
C ARG A 83 1.90 15.03 1.22
N GLU A 84 1.46 14.14 2.08
CA GLU A 84 1.06 12.80 1.70
C GLU A 84 -0.38 12.54 2.11
N GLY A 85 -1.15 11.96 1.20
CA GLY A 85 -2.50 11.54 1.46
C GLY A 85 -2.60 10.02 1.58
N GLN A 86 -3.67 9.53 2.21
CA GLN A 86 -3.89 8.10 2.38
C GLN A 86 -5.38 7.75 2.39
N PHE A 87 -5.65 6.52 1.99
CA PHE A 87 -6.92 5.85 2.21
C PHE A 87 -6.67 4.34 2.37
N SER A 88 -7.70 3.60 2.77
CA SER A 88 -7.60 2.15 2.95
C SER A 88 -8.36 1.43 1.86
N LEU A 89 -7.80 0.33 1.36
CA LEU A 89 -8.42 -0.50 0.34
C LEU A 89 -7.96 -1.95 0.51
N GLY A 90 -8.89 -2.88 0.71
CA GLY A 90 -8.59 -4.30 0.75
C GLY A 90 -7.59 -4.71 1.83
N GLY A 91 -7.58 -4.04 2.95
CA GLY A 91 -6.63 -4.30 4.02
C GLY A 91 -5.24 -3.70 3.79
N CYS A 92 -5.09 -2.90 2.74
CA CYS A 92 -3.86 -2.18 2.43
C CYS A 92 -4.02 -0.69 2.70
N ARG A 93 -2.92 -0.04 3.03
CA ARG A 93 -2.83 1.40 3.14
C ARG A 93 -2.40 1.95 1.79
N ILE A 94 -3.18 2.83 1.20
CA ILE A 94 -2.87 3.44 -0.10
C ILE A 94 -2.41 4.87 0.15
N VAL A 95 -1.22 5.23 -0.36
CA VAL A 95 -0.61 6.54 -0.10
C VAL A 95 -0.13 7.17 -1.40
N TRP A 96 -0.10 8.50 -1.44
CA TRP A 96 0.49 9.27 -2.52
C TRP A 96 1.16 10.51 -1.96
N MET A 97 2.06 11.09 -2.74
CA MET A 97 2.79 12.29 -2.36
C MET A 97 2.49 13.42 -3.34
N GLU A 98 2.32 14.61 -2.80
CA GLU A 98 2.11 15.85 -3.56
C GLU A 98 3.20 16.83 -3.17
N PHE A 99 3.85 17.43 -4.16
CA PHE A 99 4.85 18.47 -3.94
C PHE A 99 4.26 19.86 -4.19
N GLY A 100 4.89 20.89 -3.64
CA GLY A 100 4.49 22.27 -3.87
C GLY A 100 3.48 22.83 -2.88
N HIS A 101 3.40 22.26 -1.70
CA HIS A 101 2.42 22.69 -0.67
C HIS A 101 3.06 23.22 0.58
#